data_ffb995d3534302e0bfb711982b315260
#
_entry.id   ffb995d3534302e0bfb711982b315260
#
_cell.length_a   1.000
_cell.length_b   1.000
_cell.length_c   1.000
_cell.angle_alpha   90.00
_cell.angle_beta   90.00
_cell.angle_gamma   90.00
#
_symmetry.space_group_name_H-M   'P 1'
#
loop_
_entity.id
_entity.type
_entity.pdbx_description
1 polymer ?
#
loop_
_entity_poly.entity_id
_entity_poly.type
_entity_poly.pdbx_seq_one_letter_code
_entity_poly.pdbx_strand_id
1 'polypeptide(L)'
;MMDLFSNLALGFATAGTLDNLLFCLIGVLLGTLIGVLPGIGATATIAMLLPITFQLEPVSSLIMLAGIYYGAQYGGSTTAILINMPGESSSAVTAIDGYQMARKGRAGAALAIAALGSFFAGTVSTFLVAIFAPPLTAIALQFGSAEYFSLMIVGLVSSIALAHGSVVKALAMVALGLLLGLVGTDIYTGTPRFTLGIREYADGLNFVALAVGVFGVAEILRNLEGESTRTVLMAKVSGLLPSRQEFKEMIAPVIRGTAIGSALGILPGGGAILASFASYTVEKRLSKTPGEFGKGAVAGVAGPESANNAGAQTSFIPLLTLGIPANPVMALMVGAMIIQGIVPGPNVATEQPALFWGIIASMWIGNLMLVILNLPLIGLWVKLLTVPYYVLFPVIMAFCSIGVYSVNANVYDLYAVAFFGLIGYVLAKLRCEPAPLLLGFVLGPLLEENLRRAMILSRGDPTTFVTRPISATLLAIAVAVLIVVFLPSVKKKREEVFVEEA
;
A
#
# COMPACT_ATOMS: atom_id res chain seq x y z
N MET A 1 -11.73 24.36 16.78
CA MET A 1 -11.41 23.68 15.50
C MET A 1 -10.69 24.71 14.63
N MET A 2 -9.40 24.52 14.34
CA MET A 2 -8.76 25.34 13.31
C MET A 2 -9.55 25.14 12.01
N ASP A 3 -9.76 26.21 11.24
CA ASP A 3 -10.40 26.14 9.95
C ASP A 3 -9.58 25.23 9.00
N LEU A 4 -10.21 24.56 8.06
CA LEU A 4 -9.54 23.70 7.07
C LEU A 4 -8.40 24.44 6.36
N PHE A 5 -8.60 25.71 6.06
CA PHE A 5 -7.58 26.56 5.42
C PHE A 5 -6.34 26.79 6.30
N SER A 6 -6.50 27.02 7.61
CA SER A 6 -5.37 27.18 8.52
C SER A 6 -4.60 25.87 8.70
N ASN A 7 -5.29 24.74 8.72
CA ASN A 7 -4.70 23.42 8.77
C ASN A 7 -3.91 23.09 7.49
N LEU A 8 -4.47 23.41 6.32
CA LEU A 8 -3.76 23.26 5.05
C LEU A 8 -2.54 24.19 4.98
N ALA A 9 -2.67 25.42 5.45
CA ALA A 9 -1.52 26.34 5.53
C ALA A 9 -0.40 25.78 6.41
N LEU A 10 -0.73 25.20 7.57
CA LEU A 10 0.23 24.49 8.42
C LEU A 10 0.86 23.32 7.67
N GLY A 11 0.06 22.51 6.98
CA GLY A 11 0.53 21.37 6.21
C GLY A 11 1.51 21.78 5.11
N PHE A 12 1.17 22.79 4.32
CA PHE A 12 2.07 23.31 3.28
C PHE A 12 3.31 23.98 3.85
N ALA A 13 3.21 24.69 4.98
CA ALA A 13 4.37 25.24 5.65
C ALA A 13 5.33 24.13 6.13
N THR A 14 4.79 23.03 6.67
CA THR A 14 5.56 21.86 7.09
C THR A 14 6.17 21.12 5.90
N ALA A 15 5.35 20.71 4.91
CA ALA A 15 5.81 19.97 3.76
C ALA A 15 6.72 20.79 2.84
N GLY A 16 6.60 22.11 2.86
CA GLY A 16 7.38 23.07 2.06
C GLY A 16 8.76 23.41 2.63
N THR A 17 9.15 22.88 3.78
CA THR A 17 10.53 23.03 4.28
C THR A 17 11.51 22.34 3.32
N LEU A 18 12.74 22.84 3.26
CA LEU A 18 13.75 22.31 2.32
C LEU A 18 13.99 20.82 2.54
N ASP A 19 14.07 20.38 3.80
CA ASP A 19 14.30 18.98 4.16
C ASP A 19 13.12 18.10 3.71
N ASN A 20 11.90 18.51 4.01
CA ASN A 20 10.71 17.74 3.61
C ASN A 20 10.50 17.71 2.08
N LEU A 21 10.82 18.79 1.37
CA LEU A 21 10.84 18.81 -0.10
C LEU A 21 11.91 17.86 -0.67
N LEU A 22 13.09 17.84 -0.06
CA LEU A 22 14.17 16.94 -0.46
C LEU A 22 13.79 15.48 -0.23
N PHE A 23 13.26 15.14 0.95
CA PHE A 23 12.83 13.76 1.23
C PHE A 23 11.60 13.34 0.43
N CYS A 24 10.68 14.27 0.12
CA CYS A 24 9.61 14.03 -0.84
C CYS A 24 10.18 13.70 -2.23
N LEU A 25 11.13 14.49 -2.72
CA LEU A 25 11.78 14.26 -4.00
C LEU A 25 12.53 12.92 -4.03
N ILE A 26 13.30 12.61 -3.00
CA ILE A 26 13.99 11.32 -2.87
C ILE A 26 12.97 10.18 -2.88
N GLY A 27 11.89 10.30 -2.12
CA GLY A 27 10.83 9.30 -2.07
C GLY A 27 10.21 9.04 -3.43
N VAL A 28 9.75 10.08 -4.14
CA VAL A 28 9.12 9.92 -5.46
C VAL A 28 10.11 9.42 -6.52
N LEU A 29 11.38 9.80 -6.45
CA LEU A 29 12.43 9.28 -7.34
C LEU A 29 12.69 7.80 -7.10
N LEU A 30 12.93 7.40 -5.85
CA LEU A 30 13.14 5.99 -5.48
C LEU A 30 11.92 5.15 -5.80
N GLY A 31 10.72 5.64 -5.48
CA GLY A 31 9.47 4.97 -5.82
C GLY A 31 9.32 4.74 -7.32
N THR A 32 9.53 5.79 -8.13
CA THR A 32 9.46 5.67 -9.60
C THR A 32 10.51 4.71 -10.14
N LEU A 33 11.76 4.82 -9.65
CA LEU A 33 12.86 3.94 -10.05
C LEU A 33 12.52 2.47 -9.81
N ILE A 34 12.04 2.16 -8.62
CA ILE A 34 11.72 0.77 -8.25
C ILE A 34 10.42 0.31 -8.92
N GLY A 35 9.42 1.17 -9.05
CA GLY A 35 8.20 0.86 -9.80
C GLY A 35 8.47 0.52 -11.26
N VAL A 36 9.48 1.15 -11.87
CA VAL A 36 9.97 0.81 -13.21
C VAL A 36 10.72 -0.54 -13.22
N LEU A 37 11.22 -1.03 -12.10
CA LEU A 37 11.90 -2.34 -12.03
C LEU A 37 10.85 -3.43 -11.73
N PRO A 38 10.46 -4.27 -12.71
CA PRO A 38 9.41 -5.26 -12.48
C PRO A 38 9.83 -6.27 -11.44
N GLY A 39 8.89 -6.59 -10.54
CA GLY A 39 9.04 -7.64 -9.53
C GLY A 39 9.51 -7.16 -8.16
N ILE A 40 9.76 -5.86 -7.91
CA ILE A 40 10.12 -5.39 -6.57
C ILE A 40 8.91 -4.78 -5.84
N GLY A 41 8.14 -3.95 -6.51
CA GLY A 41 6.93 -3.31 -5.98
C GLY A 41 7.14 -2.32 -4.82
N ALA A 42 6.11 -1.53 -4.52
CA ALA A 42 6.14 -0.52 -3.46
C ALA A 42 6.33 -1.13 -2.07
N THR A 43 5.66 -2.25 -1.79
CA THR A 43 5.70 -2.90 -0.47
C THR A 43 7.11 -3.36 -0.12
N ALA A 44 7.77 -4.07 -1.04
CA ALA A 44 9.14 -4.51 -0.83
C ALA A 44 10.10 -3.32 -0.69
N THR A 45 9.93 -2.29 -1.52
CA THR A 45 10.76 -1.07 -1.47
C THR A 45 10.64 -0.36 -0.14
N ILE A 46 9.43 -0.11 0.33
CA ILE A 46 9.19 0.54 1.61
C ILE A 46 9.76 -0.30 2.74
N ALA A 47 9.54 -1.62 2.72
CA ALA A 47 10.12 -2.52 3.72
C ALA A 47 11.65 -2.42 3.77
N MET A 48 12.32 -2.43 2.61
CA MET A 48 13.78 -2.32 2.52
C MET A 48 14.32 -0.96 2.96
N LEU A 49 13.60 0.12 2.72
CA LEU A 49 14.01 1.49 3.05
C LEU A 49 13.54 1.94 4.43
N LEU A 50 12.61 1.22 5.05
CA LEU A 50 12.09 1.51 6.37
C LEU A 50 13.19 1.73 7.43
N PRO A 51 14.26 0.92 7.50
CA PRO A 51 15.34 1.13 8.46
C PRO A 51 16.05 2.48 8.31
N ILE A 52 16.20 2.96 7.06
CA ILE A 52 16.87 4.22 6.77
C ILE A 52 16.04 5.39 7.29
N THR A 53 14.72 5.27 7.22
CA THR A 53 13.80 6.32 7.67
C THR A 53 13.82 6.54 9.18
N PHE A 54 14.29 5.57 9.95
CA PHE A 54 14.43 5.69 11.40
C PHE A 54 15.38 6.81 11.82
N GLN A 55 16.38 7.14 10.99
CA GLN A 55 17.34 8.23 11.27
C GLN A 55 16.79 9.62 10.92
N LEU A 56 15.61 9.71 10.33
CA LEU A 56 15.00 10.94 9.89
C LEU A 56 14.00 11.47 10.92
N GLU A 57 13.75 12.77 10.85
CA GLU A 57 12.60 13.35 11.55
C GLU A 57 11.30 12.67 11.15
N PRO A 58 10.35 12.43 12.07
CA PRO A 58 9.14 11.67 11.81
C PRO A 58 8.35 12.14 10.59
N VAL A 59 8.20 13.45 10.40
CA VAL A 59 7.49 14.04 9.26
C VAL A 59 8.20 13.73 7.96
N SER A 60 9.50 13.95 7.90
CA SER A 60 10.35 13.69 6.72
C SER A 60 10.35 12.22 6.33
N SER A 61 10.41 11.34 7.34
CA SER A 61 10.33 9.88 7.18
C SER A 61 9.04 9.47 6.47
N LEU A 62 7.89 9.90 7.01
CA LEU A 62 6.59 9.53 6.47
C LEU A 62 6.31 10.17 5.09
N ILE A 63 6.77 11.41 4.86
CA ILE A 63 6.72 12.06 3.55
C ILE A 63 7.53 11.27 2.52
N MET A 64 8.74 10.83 2.87
CA MET A 64 9.57 10.02 1.97
C MET A 64 8.92 8.68 1.63
N LEU A 65 8.42 7.95 2.64
CA LEU A 65 7.75 6.67 2.44
C LEU A 65 6.47 6.81 1.60
N ALA A 66 5.68 7.86 1.83
CA ALA A 66 4.52 8.19 1.03
C ALA A 66 4.91 8.48 -0.42
N GLY A 67 5.98 9.26 -0.63
CA GLY A 67 6.57 9.52 -1.96
C GLY A 67 6.98 8.24 -2.68
N ILE A 68 7.59 7.28 -1.97
CA ILE A 68 7.92 5.95 -2.53
C ILE A 68 6.66 5.24 -3.03
N TYR A 69 5.60 5.25 -2.23
CA TYR A 69 4.34 4.61 -2.60
C TYR A 69 3.74 5.19 -3.87
N TYR A 70 3.61 6.52 -3.96
CA TYR A 70 3.07 7.17 -5.16
C TYR A 70 3.99 6.98 -6.37
N GLY A 71 5.31 7.09 -6.15
CA GLY A 71 6.30 6.90 -7.20
C GLY A 71 6.24 5.51 -7.80
N ALA A 72 6.07 4.47 -6.98
CA ALA A 72 5.96 3.11 -7.45
C ALA A 72 4.70 2.88 -8.31
N GLN A 73 3.57 3.54 -7.99
CA GLN A 73 2.36 3.48 -8.82
C GLN A 73 2.63 4.03 -10.23
N TYR A 74 3.28 5.20 -10.35
CA TYR A 74 3.63 5.78 -11.64
C TYR A 74 4.66 4.95 -12.40
N GLY A 75 5.71 4.48 -11.71
CA GLY A 75 6.75 3.64 -12.31
C GLY A 75 6.20 2.30 -12.80
N GLY A 76 5.31 1.67 -12.01
CA GLY A 76 4.67 0.40 -12.33
C GLY A 76 3.83 0.46 -13.60
N SER A 77 3.14 1.57 -13.84
CA SER A 77 2.37 1.79 -15.07
C SER A 77 3.27 1.95 -16.28
N THR A 78 4.46 2.53 -16.11
CA THR A 78 5.43 2.67 -17.19
C THR A 78 5.86 1.29 -17.73
N THR A 79 6.19 0.35 -16.86
CA THR A 79 6.56 -1.02 -17.25
C THR A 79 5.37 -1.82 -17.78
N ALA A 80 4.20 -1.68 -17.18
CA ALA A 80 2.98 -2.29 -17.66
C ALA A 80 2.70 -1.91 -19.12
N ILE A 81 2.84 -0.63 -19.47
CA ILE A 81 2.61 -0.11 -20.82
C ILE A 81 3.73 -0.51 -21.79
N LEU A 82 5.00 -0.41 -21.39
CA LEU A 82 6.12 -0.58 -22.32
C LEU A 82 6.53 -2.03 -22.58
N ILE A 83 6.46 -2.89 -21.57
CA ILE A 83 6.97 -4.26 -21.63
C ILE A 83 5.97 -5.34 -21.25
N ASN A 84 4.71 -4.97 -21.00
CA ASN A 84 3.64 -5.89 -20.54
C ASN A 84 3.97 -6.62 -19.22
N MET A 85 4.74 -5.97 -18.37
CA MET A 85 5.08 -6.47 -17.04
C MET A 85 4.69 -5.41 -16.03
N PRO A 86 3.65 -5.63 -15.23
CA PRO A 86 3.25 -4.65 -14.22
C PRO A 86 4.35 -4.53 -13.16
N GLY A 87 4.79 -3.31 -12.86
CA GLY A 87 5.71 -3.04 -11.76
C GLY A 87 5.02 -3.12 -10.40
N GLU A 88 3.71 -2.89 -10.40
CA GLU A 88 2.79 -3.03 -9.27
C GLU A 88 1.57 -3.85 -9.67
N SER A 89 1.04 -4.66 -8.76
CA SER A 89 -0.16 -5.49 -9.04
C SER A 89 -1.37 -4.65 -9.48
N SER A 90 -1.48 -3.42 -9.01
CA SER A 90 -2.55 -2.49 -9.41
C SER A 90 -2.45 -2.02 -10.87
N SER A 91 -1.26 -2.04 -11.46
CA SER A 91 -1.02 -1.66 -12.86
C SER A 91 -1.17 -2.81 -13.85
N ALA A 92 -1.46 -4.03 -13.37
CA ALA A 92 -1.69 -5.20 -14.24
C ALA A 92 -2.81 -4.95 -15.24
N VAL A 93 -3.88 -4.30 -14.81
CA VAL A 93 -5.02 -3.95 -15.66
C VAL A 93 -4.64 -2.95 -16.77
N THR A 94 -3.76 -2.02 -16.44
CA THR A 94 -3.26 -1.03 -17.40
C THR A 94 -2.44 -1.66 -18.52
N ALA A 95 -1.76 -2.78 -18.24
CA ALA A 95 -1.03 -3.55 -19.25
C ALA A 95 -1.94 -4.04 -20.38
N ILE A 96 -3.20 -4.40 -20.08
CA ILE A 96 -4.14 -5.00 -21.04
C ILE A 96 -4.30 -4.11 -22.28
N ASP A 97 -4.57 -2.84 -22.10
CA ASP A 97 -4.75 -1.88 -23.20
C ASP A 97 -3.51 -1.01 -23.44
N GLY A 98 -2.79 -0.63 -22.40
CA GLY A 98 -1.61 0.22 -22.51
C GLY A 98 -0.49 -0.39 -23.33
N TYR A 99 -0.21 -1.68 -23.14
CA TYR A 99 0.77 -2.39 -23.96
C TYR A 99 0.32 -2.54 -25.42
N GLN A 100 -0.97 -2.73 -25.68
CA GLN A 100 -1.49 -2.77 -27.05
C GLN A 100 -1.38 -1.40 -27.73
N MET A 101 -1.57 -0.30 -26.99
CA MET A 101 -1.28 1.05 -27.52
C MET A 101 0.21 1.19 -27.86
N ALA A 102 1.10 0.73 -26.99
CA ALA A 102 2.54 0.78 -27.22
C ALA A 102 2.95 -0.02 -28.46
N ARG A 103 2.42 -1.24 -28.64
CA ARG A 103 2.65 -2.05 -29.84
C ARG A 103 2.18 -1.39 -31.14
N LYS A 104 1.16 -0.54 -31.06
CA LYS A 104 0.64 0.24 -32.20
C LYS A 104 1.42 1.56 -32.43
N GLY A 105 2.58 1.75 -31.76
CA GLY A 105 3.39 2.97 -31.86
C GLY A 105 2.86 4.16 -31.06
N ARG A 106 1.89 3.96 -30.17
CA ARG A 106 1.25 4.99 -29.34
C ARG A 106 1.70 4.92 -27.87
N ALA A 107 2.92 4.43 -27.62
CA ALA A 107 3.48 4.32 -26.27
C ALA A 107 3.48 5.66 -25.53
N GLY A 108 3.94 6.74 -26.19
CA GLY A 108 3.97 8.07 -25.59
C GLY A 108 2.58 8.58 -25.18
N ALA A 109 1.56 8.37 -26.02
CA ALA A 109 0.18 8.74 -25.70
C ALA A 109 -0.35 7.93 -24.52
N ALA A 110 -0.13 6.61 -24.45
CA ALA A 110 -0.56 5.77 -23.34
C ALA A 110 0.08 6.20 -22.02
N LEU A 111 1.38 6.49 -22.00
CA LEU A 111 2.10 6.98 -20.84
C LEU A 111 1.63 8.36 -20.38
N ALA A 112 1.33 9.26 -21.32
CA ALA A 112 0.79 10.57 -20.97
C ALA A 112 -0.65 10.47 -20.42
N ILE A 113 -1.50 9.61 -20.98
CA ILE A 113 -2.85 9.35 -20.49
C ILE A 113 -2.78 8.79 -19.06
N ALA A 114 -1.92 7.82 -18.80
CA ALA A 114 -1.69 7.26 -17.49
C ALA A 114 -1.22 8.34 -16.50
N ALA A 115 -0.17 9.10 -16.83
CA ALA A 115 0.39 10.12 -15.94
C ALA A 115 -0.61 11.27 -15.66
N LEU A 116 -1.30 11.78 -16.68
CA LEU A 116 -2.28 12.85 -16.50
C LEU A 116 -3.52 12.39 -15.72
N GLY A 117 -3.99 11.17 -15.99
CA GLY A 117 -5.08 10.55 -15.24
C GLY A 117 -4.72 10.34 -13.77
N SER A 118 -3.52 9.83 -13.51
CA SER A 118 -2.98 9.65 -12.17
C SER A 118 -2.79 10.97 -11.42
N PHE A 119 -2.30 12.01 -12.10
CA PHE A 119 -2.16 13.35 -11.52
C PHE A 119 -3.50 13.95 -11.10
N PHE A 120 -4.50 13.89 -11.98
CA PHE A 120 -5.84 14.36 -11.67
C PHE A 120 -6.42 13.58 -10.49
N ALA A 121 -6.34 12.26 -10.56
CA ALA A 121 -6.88 11.37 -9.53
C ALA A 121 -6.20 11.59 -8.16
N GLY A 122 -4.86 11.64 -8.14
CA GLY A 122 -4.10 11.93 -6.94
C GLY A 122 -4.44 13.29 -6.33
N THR A 123 -4.56 14.33 -7.17
CA THR A 123 -4.91 15.69 -6.71
C THR A 123 -6.30 15.74 -6.08
N VAL A 124 -7.31 15.18 -6.76
CA VAL A 124 -8.71 15.16 -6.28
C VAL A 124 -8.83 14.29 -5.03
N SER A 125 -8.19 13.12 -5.02
CA SER A 125 -8.26 12.21 -3.88
C SER A 125 -7.56 12.76 -2.64
N THR A 126 -6.44 13.47 -2.78
CA THR A 126 -5.81 14.18 -1.67
C THR A 126 -6.74 15.27 -1.10
N PHE A 127 -7.49 15.96 -1.96
CA PHE A 127 -8.50 16.91 -1.51
C PHE A 127 -9.61 16.21 -0.71
N LEU A 128 -10.05 15.02 -1.16
CA LEU A 128 -11.01 14.21 -0.40
C LEU A 128 -10.41 13.76 0.95
N VAL A 129 -9.13 13.37 1.00
CA VAL A 129 -8.45 13.07 2.26
C VAL A 129 -8.51 14.28 3.21
N ALA A 130 -8.16 15.47 2.73
CA ALA A 130 -8.16 16.69 3.54
C ALA A 130 -9.56 17.05 4.08
N ILE A 131 -10.62 16.80 3.31
CA ILE A 131 -12.01 17.10 3.74
C ILE A 131 -12.54 16.03 4.70
N PHE A 132 -12.33 14.74 4.39
CA PHE A 132 -12.96 13.65 5.14
C PHE A 132 -12.17 13.21 6.36
N ALA A 133 -10.85 13.44 6.42
CA ALA A 133 -10.05 13.03 7.56
C ALA A 133 -10.48 13.72 8.87
N PRO A 134 -10.74 15.04 8.95
CA PRO A 134 -11.14 15.68 10.21
C PRO A 134 -12.47 15.16 10.78
N PRO A 135 -13.58 15.04 10.02
CA PRO A 135 -14.81 14.48 10.58
C PRO A 135 -14.70 13.02 10.96
N LEU A 136 -13.92 12.20 10.22
CA LEU A 136 -13.66 10.82 10.59
C LEU A 136 -12.81 10.73 11.87
N THR A 137 -11.82 11.59 12.04
CA THR A 137 -11.06 11.71 13.29
C THR A 137 -11.97 12.05 14.47
N ALA A 138 -12.90 12.99 14.29
CA ALA A 138 -13.85 13.37 15.34
C ALA A 138 -14.78 12.20 15.75
N ILE A 139 -15.16 11.34 14.81
CA ILE A 139 -15.89 10.10 15.09
C ILE A 139 -14.97 9.10 15.79
N ALA A 140 -13.74 8.92 15.30
CA ALA A 140 -12.77 7.98 15.87
C ALA A 140 -12.36 8.32 17.30
N LEU A 141 -12.35 9.58 17.69
CA LEU A 141 -12.11 10.02 19.08
C LEU A 141 -13.20 9.57 20.06
N GLN A 142 -14.36 9.13 19.58
CA GLN A 142 -15.43 8.55 20.41
C GLN A 142 -15.22 7.04 20.66
N PHE A 143 -14.24 6.42 20.01
CA PHE A 143 -13.98 5.01 20.14
C PHE A 143 -13.29 4.72 21.49
N GLY A 144 -13.82 3.76 22.23
CA GLY A 144 -13.15 3.16 23.35
C GLY A 144 -12.50 1.82 22.97
N SER A 145 -12.00 1.10 23.95
CA SER A 145 -11.28 -0.17 23.70
C SER A 145 -12.16 -1.24 23.03
N ALA A 146 -13.46 -1.29 23.32
CA ALA A 146 -14.36 -2.22 22.66
C ALA A 146 -14.55 -1.92 21.17
N GLU A 147 -14.65 -0.63 20.80
CA GLU A 147 -14.75 -0.18 19.42
C GLU A 147 -13.46 -0.44 18.65
N TYR A 148 -12.29 -0.14 19.26
CA TYR A 148 -10.99 -0.44 18.64
C TYR A 148 -10.78 -1.93 18.43
N PHE A 149 -11.11 -2.77 19.40
CA PHE A 149 -11.09 -4.22 19.22
C PHE A 149 -11.92 -4.66 18.01
N SER A 150 -13.19 -4.21 17.97
CA SER A 150 -14.11 -4.57 16.89
C SER A 150 -13.64 -4.06 15.51
N LEU A 151 -13.04 -2.88 15.49
CA LEU A 151 -12.48 -2.27 14.28
C LEU A 151 -11.27 -3.07 13.76
N MET A 152 -10.40 -3.56 14.64
CA MET A 152 -9.28 -4.44 14.28
C MET A 152 -9.75 -5.79 13.73
N ILE A 153 -10.83 -6.35 14.29
CA ILE A 153 -11.48 -7.54 13.72
C ILE A 153 -11.96 -7.25 12.28
N VAL A 154 -12.60 -6.10 12.04
CA VAL A 154 -13.00 -5.70 10.68
C VAL A 154 -11.77 -5.61 9.76
N GLY A 155 -10.67 -5.01 10.22
CA GLY A 155 -9.43 -4.91 9.45
C GLY A 155 -8.85 -6.27 9.07
N LEU A 156 -8.75 -7.19 10.02
CA LEU A 156 -8.26 -8.56 9.80
C LEU A 156 -9.19 -9.36 8.88
N VAL A 157 -10.48 -9.29 9.10
CA VAL A 157 -11.48 -9.98 8.26
C VAL A 157 -11.46 -9.43 6.84
N SER A 158 -11.34 -8.12 6.67
CA SER A 158 -11.23 -7.49 5.36
C SER A 158 -9.94 -7.91 4.64
N SER A 159 -8.82 -8.06 5.35
CA SER A 159 -7.58 -8.56 4.75
C SER A 159 -7.72 -10.00 4.24
N ILE A 160 -8.47 -10.85 4.95
CA ILE A 160 -8.79 -12.21 4.49
C ILE A 160 -9.71 -12.18 3.26
N ALA A 161 -10.71 -11.29 3.29
CA ALA A 161 -11.69 -11.14 2.21
C ALA A 161 -11.06 -10.77 0.88
N LEU A 162 -10.04 -9.93 0.92
CA LEU A 162 -9.41 -9.32 -0.25
C LEU A 162 -8.05 -9.94 -0.61
N ALA A 163 -7.55 -10.88 0.20
CA ALA A 163 -6.34 -11.61 -0.12
C ALA A 163 -6.52 -12.47 -1.39
N HIS A 164 -5.51 -12.51 -2.24
CA HIS A 164 -5.50 -13.32 -3.45
C HIS A 164 -5.49 -14.83 -3.13
N GLY A 165 -6.16 -15.63 -3.90
CA GLY A 165 -6.16 -17.09 -3.76
C GLY A 165 -7.08 -17.64 -2.65
N SER A 166 -6.60 -18.60 -1.86
CA SER A 166 -7.42 -19.36 -0.90
C SER A 166 -7.68 -18.59 0.39
N VAL A 167 -8.95 -18.47 0.75
CA VAL A 167 -9.41 -17.88 2.04
C VAL A 167 -8.78 -18.60 3.24
N VAL A 168 -8.62 -19.93 3.15
CA VAL A 168 -8.01 -20.73 4.23
C VAL A 168 -6.54 -20.37 4.41
N LYS A 169 -5.81 -20.15 3.32
CA LYS A 169 -4.43 -19.69 3.38
C LYS A 169 -4.33 -18.28 3.97
N ALA A 170 -5.21 -17.36 3.56
CA ALA A 170 -5.25 -16.01 4.12
C ALA A 170 -5.55 -16.04 5.62
N LEU A 171 -6.51 -16.87 6.08
CA LEU A 171 -6.80 -17.07 7.49
C LEU A 171 -5.58 -17.63 8.26
N ALA A 172 -4.90 -18.61 7.69
CA ALA A 172 -3.67 -19.16 8.27
C ALA A 172 -2.55 -18.12 8.37
N MET A 173 -2.43 -17.24 7.37
CA MET A 173 -1.46 -16.14 7.38
C MET A 173 -1.78 -15.10 8.45
N VAL A 174 -3.06 -14.73 8.62
CA VAL A 174 -3.49 -13.85 9.72
C VAL A 174 -3.19 -14.50 11.08
N ALA A 175 -3.54 -15.78 11.26
CA ALA A 175 -3.28 -16.49 12.50
C ALA A 175 -1.77 -16.57 12.81
N LEU A 176 -0.95 -16.85 11.82
CA LEU A 176 0.51 -16.84 11.95
C LEU A 176 1.02 -15.44 12.34
N GLY A 177 0.51 -14.39 11.68
CA GLY A 177 0.85 -13.00 12.02
C GLY A 177 0.48 -12.65 13.45
N LEU A 178 -0.73 -12.99 13.89
CA LEU A 178 -1.18 -12.81 15.27
C LEU A 178 -0.23 -13.52 16.27
N LEU A 179 0.13 -14.78 16.00
CA LEU A 179 1.05 -15.54 16.86
C LEU A 179 2.45 -14.90 16.92
N LEU A 180 2.98 -14.44 15.80
CA LEU A 180 4.26 -13.75 15.76
C LEU A 180 4.21 -12.42 16.52
N GLY A 181 3.09 -11.70 16.43
CA GLY A 181 2.88 -10.45 17.19
C GLY A 181 2.76 -10.64 18.70
N LEU A 182 2.51 -11.87 19.17
CA LEU A 182 2.46 -12.20 20.59
C LEU A 182 3.82 -12.58 21.19
N VAL A 183 4.87 -12.67 20.37
CA VAL A 183 6.23 -12.94 20.86
C VAL A 183 6.70 -11.75 21.70
N GLY A 184 7.31 -11.99 22.85
CA GLY A 184 7.82 -10.96 23.74
C GLY A 184 7.30 -11.07 25.16
N THR A 185 7.45 -10.01 25.94
CA THR A 185 6.98 -9.95 27.32
C THR A 185 5.54 -9.44 27.37
N ASP A 186 4.67 -10.20 28.02
CA ASP A 186 3.29 -9.78 28.27
C ASP A 186 3.29 -8.53 29.17
N ILE A 187 2.71 -7.44 28.68
CA ILE A 187 2.69 -6.14 29.38
C ILE A 187 1.85 -6.14 30.67
N TYR A 188 0.90 -7.10 30.82
CA TYR A 188 0.04 -7.21 32.00
C TYR A 188 0.59 -8.13 33.08
N THR A 189 1.30 -9.21 32.68
CA THR A 189 1.81 -10.23 33.61
C THR A 189 3.32 -10.18 33.77
N GLY A 190 4.05 -9.49 32.89
CA GLY A 190 5.50 -9.47 32.86
C GLY A 190 6.14 -10.79 32.46
N THR A 191 5.34 -11.78 32.00
CA THR A 191 5.86 -13.11 31.62
C THR A 191 6.32 -13.15 30.16
N PRO A 192 7.49 -13.71 29.85
CA PRO A 192 7.95 -13.88 28.48
C PRO A 192 7.11 -14.93 27.75
N ARG A 193 6.67 -14.62 26.51
CA ARG A 193 5.88 -15.49 25.62
C ARG A 193 6.66 -15.76 24.34
N PHE A 194 6.79 -17.03 23.99
CA PHE A 194 7.39 -17.51 22.73
C PHE A 194 8.81 -16.97 22.44
N THR A 195 9.54 -16.52 23.46
CA THR A 195 10.89 -15.96 23.31
C THR A 195 11.98 -17.05 23.11
N LEU A 196 11.62 -18.33 23.27
CA LEU A 196 12.54 -19.48 23.17
C LEU A 196 13.75 -19.36 24.08
N GLY A 197 13.66 -18.57 25.16
CA GLY A 197 14.78 -18.29 26.07
C GLY A 197 15.81 -17.30 25.51
N ILE A 198 15.54 -16.71 24.36
CA ILE A 198 16.39 -15.68 23.75
C ILE A 198 16.02 -14.34 24.33
N ARG A 199 16.97 -13.71 25.01
CA ARG A 199 16.77 -12.46 25.74
C ARG A 199 16.39 -11.29 24.82
N GLU A 200 16.95 -11.29 23.63
CA GLU A 200 16.75 -10.28 22.60
C GLU A 200 15.31 -10.26 22.06
N TYR A 201 14.54 -11.33 22.25
CA TYR A 201 13.13 -11.40 21.88
C TYR A 201 12.19 -11.06 23.04
N ALA A 202 12.72 -10.59 24.19
CA ALA A 202 11.88 -10.14 25.29
C ALA A 202 11.02 -8.91 24.93
N ASP A 203 11.52 -8.03 24.07
CA ASP A 203 10.81 -6.85 23.55
C ASP A 203 9.98 -7.16 22.29
N GLY A 204 9.88 -8.44 21.93
CA GLY A 204 9.16 -8.91 20.74
C GLY A 204 10.05 -9.08 19.51
N LEU A 205 9.41 -9.50 18.41
CA LEU A 205 10.08 -9.60 17.11
C LEU A 205 10.15 -8.19 16.48
N ASN A 206 11.32 -7.86 15.95
CA ASN A 206 11.48 -6.59 15.26
C ASN A 206 10.62 -6.57 13.99
N PHE A 207 9.67 -5.61 13.94
CA PHE A 207 8.79 -5.38 12.79
C PHE A 207 9.58 -5.19 11.49
N VAL A 208 10.68 -4.41 11.54
CA VAL A 208 11.51 -4.13 10.36
C VAL A 208 12.14 -5.40 9.82
N ALA A 209 12.69 -6.25 10.72
CA ALA A 209 13.31 -7.51 10.32
C ALA A 209 12.30 -8.47 9.66
N LEU A 210 11.09 -8.57 10.20
CA LEU A 210 10.00 -9.35 9.60
C LEU A 210 9.60 -8.78 8.22
N ALA A 211 9.38 -7.47 8.14
CA ALA A 211 8.94 -6.82 6.91
C ALA A 211 9.99 -6.92 5.79
N VAL A 212 11.26 -6.59 6.10
CA VAL A 212 12.38 -6.72 5.15
C VAL A 212 12.58 -8.16 4.72
N GLY A 213 12.48 -9.11 5.65
CA GLY A 213 12.60 -10.54 5.35
C GLY A 213 11.50 -11.00 4.39
N VAL A 214 10.24 -10.86 4.82
CA VAL A 214 9.07 -11.43 4.10
C VAL A 214 8.81 -10.74 2.77
N PHE A 215 9.01 -9.42 2.65
CA PHE A 215 8.74 -8.68 1.41
C PHE A 215 10.01 -8.37 0.63
N GLY A 216 11.10 -7.97 1.30
CA GLY A 216 12.33 -7.59 0.62
C GLY A 216 13.14 -8.81 0.15
N VAL A 217 13.64 -9.59 1.10
CA VAL A 217 14.53 -10.74 0.80
C VAL A 217 13.78 -11.83 0.03
N ALA A 218 12.54 -12.13 0.41
CA ALA A 218 11.74 -13.14 -0.30
C ALA A 218 11.52 -12.77 -1.77
N GLU A 219 11.25 -11.49 -2.07
CA GLU A 219 11.07 -11.01 -3.43
C GLU A 219 12.38 -11.08 -4.24
N ILE A 220 13.50 -10.75 -3.61
CA ILE A 220 14.82 -10.91 -4.23
C ILE A 220 15.07 -12.38 -4.60
N LEU A 221 14.80 -13.32 -3.70
CA LEU A 221 14.96 -14.75 -3.95
C LEU A 221 14.07 -15.23 -5.10
N ARG A 222 12.82 -14.76 -5.19
CA ARG A 222 11.92 -15.06 -6.30
C ARG A 222 12.45 -14.57 -7.62
N ASN A 223 12.93 -13.32 -7.65
CA ASN A 223 13.43 -12.71 -8.88
C ASN A 223 14.73 -13.34 -9.38
N LEU A 224 15.55 -13.92 -8.47
CA LEU A 224 16.77 -14.66 -8.84
C LEU A 224 16.47 -16.03 -9.48
N GLU A 225 15.31 -16.62 -9.22
CA GLU A 225 14.91 -17.88 -9.86
C GLU A 225 14.44 -17.71 -11.32
N GLY A 226 13.89 -16.52 -11.65
CA GLY A 226 13.41 -16.24 -12.99
C GLY A 226 14.56 -16.14 -13.99
N GLU A 227 14.54 -16.93 -15.05
CA GLU A 227 15.46 -16.75 -16.18
C GLU A 227 15.25 -15.38 -16.80
N SER A 228 16.22 -14.50 -16.67
CA SER A 228 16.14 -13.12 -17.13
C SER A 228 16.45 -12.94 -18.63
N THR A 229 15.83 -13.72 -19.50
CA THR A 229 15.79 -13.40 -20.94
C THR A 229 14.72 -12.34 -21.19
N ARG A 230 14.95 -11.15 -20.65
CA ARG A 230 14.10 -9.97 -20.89
C ARG A 230 14.38 -9.44 -22.29
N THR A 231 13.65 -9.90 -23.29
CA THR A 231 13.57 -9.19 -24.57
C THR A 231 12.72 -7.95 -24.37
N VAL A 232 13.37 -6.86 -23.94
CA VAL A 232 12.73 -5.55 -23.90
C VAL A 232 12.48 -5.13 -25.35
N LEU A 233 11.24 -5.28 -25.79
CA LEU A 233 10.78 -4.61 -27.00
C LEU A 233 10.81 -3.11 -26.71
N MET A 234 11.93 -2.45 -27.04
CA MET A 234 12.03 -1.00 -26.92
C MET A 234 11.09 -0.36 -27.94
N ALA A 235 9.84 -0.17 -27.56
CA ALA A 235 8.96 0.70 -28.31
C ALA A 235 9.58 2.10 -28.29
N LYS A 236 9.92 2.64 -29.45
CA LYS A 236 10.38 4.03 -29.55
C LYS A 236 9.28 4.91 -28.96
N VAL A 237 9.55 5.52 -27.82
CA VAL A 237 8.61 6.47 -27.20
C VAL A 237 8.67 7.75 -28.05
N SER A 238 7.72 7.91 -28.96
CA SER A 238 7.53 9.11 -29.76
C SER A 238 6.14 9.68 -29.48
N GLY A 239 6.02 11.02 -29.45
CA GLY A 239 4.75 11.70 -29.26
C GLY A 239 4.18 11.55 -27.84
N LEU A 240 4.75 12.26 -26.88
CA LEU A 240 4.34 12.23 -25.46
C LEU A 240 2.96 12.86 -25.19
N LEU A 241 2.35 13.53 -26.14
CA LEU A 241 1.05 14.16 -25.93
C LEU A 241 -0.06 13.33 -26.58
N PRO A 242 -1.17 13.07 -25.88
CA PRO A 242 -2.33 12.46 -26.50
C PRO A 242 -2.94 13.40 -27.55
N SER A 243 -3.51 12.85 -28.61
CA SER A 243 -4.26 13.61 -29.59
C SER A 243 -5.48 14.30 -28.93
N ARG A 244 -6.04 15.32 -29.58
CA ARG A 244 -7.24 16.00 -29.05
C ARG A 244 -8.41 15.05 -28.85
N GLN A 245 -8.52 14.01 -29.67
CA GLN A 245 -9.56 13.01 -29.56
C GLN A 245 -9.31 12.11 -28.33
N GLU A 246 -8.11 11.56 -28.18
CA GLU A 246 -7.71 10.74 -27.02
C GLU A 246 -7.88 11.51 -25.72
N PHE A 247 -7.53 12.79 -25.70
CA PHE A 247 -7.72 13.65 -24.54
C PHE A 247 -9.21 13.80 -24.17
N LYS A 248 -10.10 13.94 -25.16
CA LYS A 248 -11.56 13.96 -24.90
C LYS A 248 -12.07 12.61 -24.40
N GLU A 249 -11.56 11.52 -24.98
CA GLU A 249 -11.96 10.16 -24.61
C GLU A 249 -11.52 9.77 -23.19
N MET A 250 -10.39 10.31 -22.67
CA MET A 250 -9.92 10.00 -21.34
C MET A 250 -10.67 10.72 -20.21
N ILE A 251 -11.29 11.90 -20.45
CA ILE A 251 -11.85 12.75 -19.39
C ILE A 251 -12.87 11.99 -18.54
N ALA A 252 -13.88 11.40 -19.15
CA ALA A 252 -14.93 10.70 -18.41
C ALA A 252 -14.42 9.44 -17.67
N PRO A 253 -13.58 8.58 -18.27
CA PRO A 253 -12.89 7.50 -17.56
C PRO A 253 -12.06 7.95 -16.37
N VAL A 254 -11.30 9.04 -16.50
CA VAL A 254 -10.49 9.62 -15.41
C VAL A 254 -11.38 10.02 -14.22
N ILE A 255 -12.49 10.71 -14.48
CA ILE A 255 -13.41 11.14 -13.41
C ILE A 255 -14.05 9.93 -12.72
N ARG A 256 -14.56 8.96 -13.50
CA ARG A 256 -15.18 7.75 -12.94
C ARG A 256 -14.16 6.88 -12.19
N GLY A 257 -12.97 6.70 -12.79
CA GLY A 257 -11.87 5.99 -12.15
C GLY A 257 -11.47 6.63 -10.82
N THR A 258 -11.33 7.95 -10.79
CA THR A 258 -11.06 8.70 -9.55
C THR A 258 -12.15 8.47 -8.50
N ALA A 259 -13.42 8.51 -8.87
CA ALA A 259 -14.51 8.28 -7.92
C ALA A 259 -14.51 6.83 -7.38
N ILE A 260 -14.33 5.84 -8.27
CA ILE A 260 -14.24 4.42 -7.90
C ILE A 260 -13.04 4.18 -6.99
N GLY A 261 -11.87 4.70 -7.38
CA GLY A 261 -10.65 4.57 -6.62
C GLY A 261 -10.75 5.21 -5.24
N SER A 262 -11.28 6.42 -5.17
CA SER A 262 -11.46 7.12 -3.89
C SER A 262 -12.40 6.38 -2.94
N ALA A 263 -13.44 5.75 -3.45
CA ALA A 263 -14.38 4.98 -2.63
C ALA A 263 -13.78 3.65 -2.16
N LEU A 264 -13.11 2.91 -3.06
CA LEU A 264 -12.57 1.59 -2.76
C LEU A 264 -11.23 1.63 -2.01
N GLY A 265 -10.47 2.71 -2.14
CA GLY A 265 -9.18 2.89 -1.46
C GLY A 265 -9.29 2.98 0.07
N ILE A 266 -10.43 3.43 0.59
CA ILE A 266 -10.72 3.49 2.02
C ILE A 266 -10.94 2.09 2.61
N LEU A 267 -11.37 1.13 1.77
CA LEU A 267 -11.71 -0.21 2.23
C LEU A 267 -10.46 -1.03 2.54
N PRO A 268 -10.38 -1.63 3.73
CA PRO A 268 -9.25 -2.48 4.08
C PRO A 268 -9.11 -3.68 3.13
N GLY A 269 -7.89 -3.90 2.65
CA GLY A 269 -7.46 -5.12 1.96
C GLY A 269 -7.32 -5.05 0.43
N GLY A 270 -8.10 -4.23 -0.28
CA GLY A 270 -8.13 -4.27 -1.75
C GLY A 270 -7.67 -3.00 -2.46
N GLY A 271 -7.80 -1.88 -1.79
CA GLY A 271 -7.35 -0.54 -2.21
C GLY A 271 -7.21 -0.32 -3.72
N ALA A 272 -5.99 -0.01 -4.13
CA ALA A 272 -5.65 0.34 -5.50
C ALA A 272 -5.88 -0.79 -6.52
N ILE A 273 -5.62 -2.06 -6.15
CA ILE A 273 -5.78 -3.21 -7.04
C ILE A 273 -7.26 -3.38 -7.41
N LEU A 274 -8.11 -3.52 -6.40
CA LEU A 274 -9.56 -3.73 -6.62
C LEU A 274 -10.17 -2.53 -7.37
N ALA A 275 -9.71 -1.32 -7.08
CA ALA A 275 -10.15 -0.10 -7.73
C ALA A 275 -9.84 -0.11 -9.24
N SER A 276 -8.63 -0.52 -9.64
CA SER A 276 -8.22 -0.63 -11.03
C SER A 276 -9.08 -1.63 -11.80
N PHE A 277 -9.28 -2.84 -11.27
CA PHE A 277 -10.12 -3.87 -11.90
C PHE A 277 -11.59 -3.44 -11.98
N ALA A 278 -12.12 -2.86 -10.91
CA ALA A 278 -13.49 -2.36 -10.91
C ALA A 278 -13.68 -1.26 -11.96
N SER A 279 -12.76 -0.31 -12.04
CA SER A 279 -12.77 0.76 -13.02
C SER A 279 -12.74 0.22 -14.45
N TYR A 280 -11.82 -0.71 -14.76
CA TYR A 280 -11.75 -1.33 -16.08
C TYR A 280 -13.08 -2.00 -16.47
N THR A 281 -13.67 -2.74 -15.54
CA THR A 281 -14.94 -3.44 -15.76
C THR A 281 -16.08 -2.46 -16.02
N VAL A 282 -16.12 -1.36 -15.26
CA VAL A 282 -17.13 -0.31 -15.43
C VAL A 282 -16.95 0.40 -16.77
N GLU A 283 -15.71 0.77 -17.12
CA GLU A 283 -15.43 1.44 -18.39
C GLU A 283 -15.79 0.55 -19.59
N LYS A 284 -15.45 -0.73 -19.54
CA LYS A 284 -15.80 -1.69 -20.60
C LYS A 284 -17.32 -1.85 -20.76
N ARG A 285 -18.08 -1.85 -19.65
CA ARG A 285 -19.55 -1.96 -19.68
C ARG A 285 -20.23 -0.69 -20.19
N LEU A 286 -19.69 0.48 -19.88
CA LEU A 286 -20.23 1.78 -20.28
C LEU A 286 -19.79 2.20 -21.70
N SER A 287 -18.79 1.52 -22.26
CA SER A 287 -18.26 1.81 -23.60
C SER A 287 -19.27 1.50 -24.68
N LYS A 288 -19.31 2.38 -25.69
CA LYS A 288 -20.03 2.12 -26.95
C LYS A 288 -19.32 1.09 -27.82
N THR A 289 -18.02 0.85 -27.60
CA THR A 289 -17.16 -0.06 -28.34
C THR A 289 -16.44 -1.04 -27.40
N PRO A 290 -17.17 -1.90 -26.64
CA PRO A 290 -16.54 -2.80 -25.67
C PRO A 290 -15.56 -3.79 -26.28
N GLY A 291 -15.66 -4.06 -27.58
CA GLY A 291 -14.72 -4.91 -28.33
C GLY A 291 -13.34 -4.31 -28.59
N GLU A 292 -13.11 -3.04 -28.28
CA GLU A 292 -11.79 -2.38 -28.35
C GLU A 292 -10.97 -2.61 -27.07
N PHE A 293 -11.61 -2.94 -25.95
CA PHE A 293 -10.93 -3.30 -24.72
C PHE A 293 -10.11 -4.58 -24.90
N GLY A 294 -8.84 -4.53 -24.46
CA GLY A 294 -7.82 -5.53 -24.76
C GLY A 294 -7.11 -5.32 -26.09
N LYS A 295 -7.45 -4.24 -26.83
CA LYS A 295 -6.85 -3.91 -28.14
C LYS A 295 -6.27 -2.49 -28.18
N GLY A 296 -6.16 -1.81 -27.03
CA GLY A 296 -5.59 -0.46 -26.92
C GLY A 296 -6.65 0.62 -26.80
N ALA A 297 -7.71 0.39 -26.02
CA ALA A 297 -8.72 1.38 -25.68
C ALA A 297 -8.14 2.44 -24.72
N VAL A 298 -8.35 3.72 -25.02
CA VAL A 298 -7.93 4.84 -24.17
C VAL A 298 -8.58 4.75 -22.78
N ALA A 299 -9.86 4.41 -22.72
CA ALA A 299 -10.60 4.26 -21.47
C ALA A 299 -10.07 3.09 -20.62
N GLY A 300 -9.52 2.03 -21.25
CA GLY A 300 -8.91 0.88 -20.59
C GLY A 300 -7.56 1.20 -19.93
N VAL A 301 -6.96 2.35 -20.23
CA VAL A 301 -5.78 2.90 -19.54
C VAL A 301 -6.20 3.98 -18.56
N ALA A 302 -6.97 4.97 -19.00
CA ALA A 302 -7.30 6.18 -18.25
C ALA A 302 -8.09 5.88 -16.96
N GLY A 303 -9.11 5.03 -17.04
CA GLY A 303 -9.95 4.66 -15.90
C GLY A 303 -9.19 3.92 -14.81
N PRO A 304 -8.55 2.77 -15.12
CA PRO A 304 -7.79 1.99 -14.16
C PRO A 304 -6.65 2.75 -13.50
N GLU A 305 -5.89 3.55 -14.26
CA GLU A 305 -4.79 4.34 -13.70
C GLU A 305 -5.27 5.41 -12.74
N SER A 306 -6.36 6.09 -13.08
CA SER A 306 -6.96 7.06 -12.17
C SER A 306 -7.52 6.38 -10.92
N ALA A 307 -8.13 5.21 -11.05
CA ALA A 307 -8.63 4.44 -9.91
C ALA A 307 -7.51 3.92 -9.01
N ASN A 308 -6.40 3.47 -9.60
CA ASN A 308 -5.21 3.04 -8.91
C ASN A 308 -4.67 4.15 -8.00
N ASN A 309 -4.37 5.31 -8.59
CA ASN A 309 -3.78 6.43 -7.85
C ASN A 309 -4.75 7.04 -6.82
N ALA A 310 -6.04 7.15 -7.16
CA ALA A 310 -7.05 7.57 -6.20
C ALA A 310 -7.15 6.62 -5.01
N GLY A 311 -7.14 5.31 -5.24
CA GLY A 311 -7.17 4.29 -4.19
C GLY A 311 -5.93 4.30 -3.32
N ALA A 312 -4.76 4.53 -3.90
CA ALA A 312 -3.52 4.70 -3.16
C ALA A 312 -3.57 5.90 -2.22
N GLN A 313 -4.07 7.05 -2.69
CA GLN A 313 -4.18 8.27 -1.88
C GLN A 313 -5.20 8.11 -0.75
N THR A 314 -6.41 7.62 -1.06
CA THR A 314 -7.46 7.52 -0.04
C THR A 314 -7.22 6.43 1.00
N SER A 315 -6.30 5.50 0.76
CA SER A 315 -5.87 4.52 1.76
C SER A 315 -5.18 5.15 2.98
N PHE A 316 -4.74 6.40 2.89
CA PHE A 316 -4.26 7.19 4.02
C PHE A 316 -5.38 7.65 4.97
N ILE A 317 -6.64 7.69 4.53
CA ILE A 317 -7.76 8.08 5.40
C ILE A 317 -7.85 7.14 6.61
N PRO A 318 -8.07 5.82 6.48
CA PRO A 318 -8.15 4.93 7.63
C PRO A 318 -6.84 4.87 8.42
N LEU A 319 -5.68 4.99 7.77
CA LEU A 319 -4.39 5.04 8.45
C LEU A 319 -4.30 6.21 9.41
N LEU A 320 -4.53 7.42 8.91
CA LEU A 320 -4.33 8.66 9.67
C LEU A 320 -5.46 8.92 10.68
N THR A 321 -6.67 8.44 10.42
CA THR A 321 -7.84 8.73 11.28
C THR A 321 -8.16 7.63 12.28
N LEU A 322 -7.95 6.36 11.90
CA LEU A 322 -8.30 5.18 12.70
C LEU A 322 -7.08 4.37 13.13
N GLY A 323 -5.90 4.63 12.54
CA GLY A 323 -4.71 3.81 12.77
C GLY A 323 -4.76 2.43 12.13
N ILE A 324 -5.64 2.21 11.16
CA ILE A 324 -5.82 0.92 10.50
C ILE A 324 -5.25 0.95 9.09
N PRO A 325 -4.37 0.00 8.77
CA PRO A 325 -3.82 -0.11 7.43
C PRO A 325 -4.85 -0.68 6.45
N ALA A 326 -5.10 0.02 5.34
CA ALA A 326 -5.99 -0.43 4.28
C ALA A 326 -5.33 -1.45 3.32
N ASN A 327 -4.01 -1.51 3.29
CA ASN A 327 -3.24 -2.39 2.41
C ASN A 327 -1.84 -2.66 3.01
N PRO A 328 -1.02 -3.56 2.41
CA PRO A 328 0.31 -3.90 2.93
C PRO A 328 1.26 -2.70 3.09
N VAL A 329 1.20 -1.74 2.15
CA VAL A 329 2.00 -0.52 2.23
C VAL A 329 1.61 0.32 3.45
N MET A 330 0.30 0.46 3.69
CA MET A 330 -0.20 1.16 4.87
C MET A 330 0.18 0.43 6.17
N ALA A 331 0.30 -0.90 6.16
CA ALA A 331 0.79 -1.65 7.32
C ALA A 331 2.26 -1.34 7.62
N LEU A 332 3.09 -1.18 6.58
CA LEU A 332 4.46 -0.72 6.74
C LEU A 332 4.53 0.73 7.24
N MET A 333 3.61 1.58 6.79
CA MET A 333 3.50 2.97 7.30
C MET A 333 3.10 3.01 8.77
N VAL A 334 2.18 2.13 9.22
CA VAL A 334 1.87 1.95 10.66
C VAL A 334 3.14 1.57 11.42
N GLY A 335 3.91 0.60 10.89
CA GLY A 335 5.18 0.21 11.49
C GLY A 335 6.19 1.37 11.55
N ALA A 336 6.28 2.17 10.49
CA ALA A 336 7.12 3.38 10.47
C ALA A 336 6.71 4.38 11.56
N MET A 337 5.41 4.62 11.72
CA MET A 337 4.88 5.49 12.77
C MET A 337 5.25 4.97 14.17
N ILE A 338 5.04 3.67 14.42
CA ILE A 338 5.37 3.03 15.71
C ILE A 338 6.87 3.15 16.03
N ILE A 339 7.74 2.89 15.06
CA ILE A 339 9.20 3.02 15.21
C ILE A 339 9.59 4.45 15.54
N GLN A 340 8.90 5.44 14.99
CA GLN A 340 9.08 6.86 15.28
C GLN A 340 8.41 7.31 16.59
N GLY A 341 7.86 6.38 17.39
CA GLY A 341 7.17 6.68 18.64
C GLY A 341 5.79 7.32 18.46
N ILE A 342 5.22 7.25 17.26
CA ILE A 342 3.90 7.78 16.95
C ILE A 342 2.87 6.65 17.06
N VAL A 343 1.87 6.84 17.92
CA VAL A 343 0.73 5.92 18.00
C VAL A 343 -0.23 6.23 16.86
N PRO A 344 -0.40 5.30 15.86
CA PRO A 344 -1.33 5.52 14.76
C PRO A 344 -2.76 5.66 15.26
N GLY A 345 -3.52 6.58 14.69
CA GLY A 345 -4.91 6.77 15.06
C GLY A 345 -5.32 8.24 15.17
N PRO A 346 -6.51 8.52 15.73
CA PRO A 346 -7.12 9.85 15.69
C PRO A 346 -6.33 10.90 16.48
N ASN A 347 -5.54 10.49 17.47
CA ASN A 347 -4.73 11.41 18.27
C ASN A 347 -3.63 12.06 17.44
N VAL A 348 -3.17 11.48 16.35
CA VAL A 348 -2.14 12.07 15.47
C VAL A 348 -2.59 13.46 14.97
N ALA A 349 -3.86 13.60 14.62
CA ALA A 349 -4.39 14.86 14.12
C ALA A 349 -4.44 15.97 15.19
N THR A 350 -4.56 15.58 16.46
CA THR A 350 -4.67 16.53 17.61
C THR A 350 -3.35 16.78 18.31
N GLU A 351 -2.54 15.74 18.49
CA GLU A 351 -1.25 15.82 19.21
C GLU A 351 -0.09 16.22 18.29
N GLN A 352 -0.16 15.84 17.00
CA GLN A 352 0.88 16.12 16.01
C GLN A 352 0.29 16.69 14.69
N PRO A 353 -0.40 17.84 14.75
CA PRO A 353 -1.10 18.41 13.59
C PRO A 353 -0.14 18.75 12.43
N ALA A 354 1.08 19.16 12.71
CA ALA A 354 2.09 19.43 11.69
C ALA A 354 2.44 18.16 10.88
N LEU A 355 2.59 17.01 11.54
CA LEU A 355 2.82 15.72 10.88
C LEU A 355 1.61 15.31 10.05
N PHE A 356 0.41 15.34 10.64
CA PHE A 356 -0.83 14.94 9.98
C PHE A 356 -1.07 15.74 8.69
N TRP A 357 -1.06 17.06 8.80
CA TRP A 357 -1.30 17.95 7.68
C TRP A 357 -0.11 18.06 6.72
N GLY A 358 1.11 17.90 7.25
CA GLY A 358 2.34 17.83 6.46
C GLY A 358 2.34 16.64 5.48
N ILE A 359 1.91 15.46 5.94
CA ILE A 359 1.74 14.28 5.08
C ILE A 359 0.71 14.59 3.99
N ILE A 360 -0.47 15.11 4.35
CA ILE A 360 -1.54 15.43 3.37
C ILE A 360 -1.04 16.46 2.34
N ALA A 361 -0.37 17.53 2.77
CA ALA A 361 0.17 18.53 1.85
C ALA A 361 1.27 17.96 0.93
N SER A 362 2.11 17.08 1.47
CA SER A 362 3.17 16.42 0.69
C SER A 362 2.63 15.55 -0.45
N MET A 363 1.40 15.04 -0.33
CA MET A 363 0.76 14.27 -1.40
C MET A 363 0.57 15.11 -2.67
N TRP A 364 0.15 16.38 -2.56
CA TRP A 364 0.06 17.28 -3.72
C TRP A 364 1.41 17.62 -4.29
N ILE A 365 2.39 17.91 -3.42
CA ILE A 365 3.77 18.24 -3.83
C ILE A 365 4.39 17.03 -4.54
N GLY A 366 4.32 15.85 -3.95
CA GLY A 366 4.83 14.62 -4.54
C GLY A 366 4.14 14.24 -5.85
N ASN A 367 2.82 14.40 -5.93
CA ASN A 367 2.06 14.14 -7.14
C ASN A 367 2.47 15.08 -8.30
N LEU A 368 2.74 16.35 -8.00
CA LEU A 368 3.29 17.30 -8.98
C LEU A 368 4.70 16.91 -9.41
N MET A 369 5.57 16.56 -8.46
CA MET A 369 6.93 16.07 -8.76
C MET A 369 6.89 14.85 -9.67
N LEU A 370 5.96 13.91 -9.42
CA LEU A 370 5.83 12.69 -10.23
C LEU A 370 5.48 12.96 -11.69
N VAL A 371 4.59 13.90 -11.98
CA VAL A 371 4.32 14.28 -13.38
C VAL A 371 5.57 14.85 -14.05
N ILE A 372 6.28 15.74 -13.35
CA ILE A 372 7.51 16.36 -13.87
C ILE A 372 8.61 15.30 -14.09
N LEU A 373 8.70 14.30 -13.20
CA LEU A 373 9.69 13.24 -13.30
C LEU A 373 9.33 12.19 -14.36
N ASN A 374 8.07 11.80 -14.46
CA ASN A 374 7.69 10.69 -15.32
C ASN A 374 7.49 11.06 -16.78
N LEU A 375 6.93 12.23 -17.12
CA LEU A 375 6.70 12.60 -18.52
C LEU A 375 7.99 13.04 -19.23
N PRO A 376 8.76 14.05 -18.76
CA PRO A 376 9.98 14.47 -19.45
C PRO A 376 11.12 13.46 -19.38
N LEU A 377 11.22 12.71 -18.27
CA LEU A 377 12.35 11.81 -18.02
C LEU A 377 12.09 10.35 -18.45
N ILE A 378 11.02 10.10 -19.21
CA ILE A 378 10.64 8.74 -19.62
C ILE A 378 11.79 8.00 -20.31
N GLY A 379 12.63 8.69 -21.07
CA GLY A 379 13.81 8.12 -21.70
C GLY A 379 14.86 7.60 -20.71
N LEU A 380 14.94 8.20 -19.53
CA LEU A 380 15.79 7.73 -18.43
C LEU A 380 15.23 6.42 -17.83
N TRP A 381 13.94 6.41 -17.56
CA TRP A 381 13.27 5.23 -16.99
C TRP A 381 13.33 4.02 -17.92
N VAL A 382 13.16 4.23 -19.23
CA VAL A 382 13.34 3.16 -20.23
C VAL A 382 14.76 2.58 -20.21
N LYS A 383 15.79 3.42 -20.03
CA LYS A 383 17.18 2.94 -19.91
C LYS A 383 17.40 2.10 -18.66
N LEU A 384 16.72 2.40 -17.55
CA LEU A 384 16.81 1.62 -16.31
C LEU A 384 16.29 0.19 -16.47
N LEU A 385 15.32 -0.03 -17.35
CA LEU A 385 14.83 -1.38 -17.68
C LEU A 385 15.93 -2.31 -18.24
N THR A 386 17.03 -1.75 -18.72
CA THR A 386 18.15 -2.52 -19.26
C THR A 386 19.18 -2.92 -18.21
N VAL A 387 19.07 -2.43 -16.98
CA VAL A 387 20.00 -2.78 -15.89
C VAL A 387 19.76 -4.23 -15.45
N PRO A 388 20.79 -5.09 -15.48
CA PRO A 388 20.63 -6.47 -15.08
C PRO A 388 20.35 -6.61 -13.59
N TYR A 389 19.41 -7.47 -13.23
CA TYR A 389 19.00 -7.66 -11.84
C TYR A 389 20.13 -8.15 -10.94
N TYR A 390 21.07 -8.96 -11.48
CA TYR A 390 22.23 -9.47 -10.72
C TYR A 390 23.18 -8.37 -10.20
N VAL A 391 23.10 -7.15 -10.75
CA VAL A 391 23.85 -5.99 -10.27
C VAL A 391 23.09 -5.29 -9.13
N LEU A 392 21.77 -5.28 -9.22
CA LEU A 392 20.91 -4.56 -8.27
C LEU A 392 20.78 -5.31 -6.95
N PHE A 393 20.58 -6.63 -6.96
CA PHE A 393 20.24 -7.38 -5.75
C PHE A 393 21.32 -7.37 -4.66
N PRO A 394 22.64 -7.47 -4.96
CA PRO A 394 23.65 -7.40 -3.89
C PRO A 394 23.68 -6.05 -3.19
N VAL A 395 23.49 -4.97 -3.97
CA VAL A 395 23.43 -3.60 -3.45
C VAL A 395 22.21 -3.45 -2.53
N ILE A 396 21.05 -3.90 -2.98
CA ILE A 396 19.82 -3.87 -2.17
C ILE A 396 20.00 -4.69 -0.89
N MET A 397 20.54 -5.92 -0.97
CA MET A 397 20.78 -6.76 0.20
C MET A 397 21.74 -6.12 1.20
N ALA A 398 22.80 -5.47 0.73
CA ALA A 398 23.72 -4.75 1.60
C ALA A 398 23.02 -3.61 2.34
N PHE A 399 22.24 -2.79 1.61
CA PHE A 399 21.46 -1.69 2.24
C PHE A 399 20.41 -2.21 3.24
N CYS A 400 19.70 -3.29 2.92
CA CYS A 400 18.76 -3.92 3.84
C CYS A 400 19.46 -4.39 5.12
N SER A 401 20.60 -5.05 4.99
CA SER A 401 21.33 -5.58 6.16
C SER A 401 21.88 -4.46 7.04
N ILE A 402 22.51 -3.44 6.43
CA ILE A 402 23.03 -2.27 7.15
C ILE A 402 21.86 -1.53 7.83
N GLY A 403 20.77 -1.33 7.09
CA GLY A 403 19.60 -0.62 7.60
C GLY A 403 18.98 -1.32 8.81
N VAL A 404 18.68 -2.62 8.70
CA VAL A 404 18.07 -3.39 9.80
C VAL A 404 18.98 -3.40 11.02
N TYR A 405 20.28 -3.58 10.84
CA TYR A 405 21.24 -3.53 11.95
C TYR A 405 21.26 -2.15 12.62
N SER A 406 21.13 -1.07 11.85
CA SER A 406 21.19 0.30 12.36
C SER A 406 20.01 0.68 13.26
N VAL A 407 18.87 -0.02 13.18
CA VAL A 407 17.69 0.27 14.01
C VAL A 407 17.95 -0.04 15.48
N ASN A 408 18.44 -1.26 15.78
CA ASN A 408 18.60 -1.73 17.16
C ASN A 408 20.05 -2.10 17.49
N ALA A 409 21.00 -1.98 16.56
CA ALA A 409 22.38 -2.49 16.68
C ALA A 409 22.42 -3.97 17.12
N ASN A 410 21.45 -4.79 16.67
CA ASN A 410 21.24 -6.15 17.10
C ASN A 410 21.46 -7.15 15.95
N VAL A 411 22.40 -8.08 16.14
CA VAL A 411 22.72 -9.13 15.14
C VAL A 411 21.58 -10.13 14.99
N TYR A 412 20.78 -10.35 16.02
CA TYR A 412 19.61 -11.26 15.93
C TYR A 412 18.57 -10.76 14.94
N ASP A 413 18.47 -9.44 14.73
CA ASP A 413 17.60 -8.88 13.70
C ASP A 413 18.05 -9.29 12.29
N LEU A 414 19.34 -9.43 12.02
CA LEU A 414 19.85 -9.95 10.75
C LEU A 414 19.54 -11.44 10.56
N TYR A 415 19.65 -12.24 11.62
CA TYR A 415 19.21 -13.64 11.55
C TYR A 415 17.71 -13.73 11.33
N ALA A 416 16.93 -12.85 11.95
CA ALA A 416 15.50 -12.77 11.73
C ALA A 416 15.16 -12.41 10.27
N VAL A 417 15.87 -11.44 9.66
CA VAL A 417 15.71 -11.10 8.23
C VAL A 417 15.97 -12.31 7.33
N ALA A 418 17.07 -13.03 7.56
CA ALA A 418 17.39 -14.22 6.77
C ALA A 418 16.33 -15.32 6.94
N PHE A 419 15.90 -15.57 8.18
CA PHE A 419 14.87 -16.56 8.50
C PHE A 419 13.50 -16.20 7.87
N PHE A 420 13.05 -14.97 8.07
CA PHE A 420 11.79 -14.51 7.49
C PHE A 420 11.87 -14.36 5.97
N GLY A 421 13.04 -14.07 5.41
CA GLY A 421 13.27 -14.08 3.97
C GLY A 421 13.07 -15.47 3.36
N LEU A 422 13.63 -16.50 4.00
CA LEU A 422 13.42 -17.88 3.56
C LEU A 422 11.97 -18.31 3.75
N ILE A 423 11.36 -17.99 4.88
CA ILE A 423 9.93 -18.27 5.12
C ILE A 423 9.07 -17.55 4.06
N GLY A 424 9.29 -16.28 3.81
CA GLY A 424 8.55 -15.51 2.81
C GLY A 424 8.66 -16.12 1.41
N TYR A 425 9.86 -16.57 1.04
CA TYR A 425 10.08 -17.28 -0.21
C TYR A 425 9.29 -18.60 -0.28
N VAL A 426 9.31 -19.42 0.78
CA VAL A 426 8.53 -20.67 0.86
C VAL A 426 7.02 -20.37 0.80
N LEU A 427 6.55 -19.37 1.52
CA LEU A 427 5.15 -18.93 1.49
C LEU A 427 4.72 -18.49 0.09
N ALA A 428 5.57 -17.77 -0.62
CA ALA A 428 5.32 -17.39 -2.01
C ALA A 428 5.20 -18.62 -2.92
N LYS A 429 6.08 -19.63 -2.76
CA LYS A 429 5.98 -20.91 -3.48
C LYS A 429 4.71 -21.68 -3.16
N LEU A 430 4.24 -21.58 -1.94
CA LEU A 430 2.97 -22.16 -1.51
C LEU A 430 1.75 -21.31 -1.95
N ARG A 431 1.96 -20.22 -2.66
CA ARG A 431 0.91 -19.24 -3.05
C ARG A 431 0.16 -18.72 -1.82
N CYS A 432 0.88 -18.41 -0.75
CA CYS A 432 0.37 -17.73 0.43
C CYS A 432 0.73 -16.25 0.32
N GLU A 433 -0.25 -15.38 0.35
CA GLU A 433 -0.03 -13.94 0.30
C GLU A 433 0.51 -13.44 1.64
N PRO A 434 1.64 -12.71 1.69
CA PRO A 434 2.25 -12.28 2.95
C PRO A 434 1.55 -11.08 3.60
N ALA A 435 0.70 -10.36 2.88
CA ALA A 435 0.01 -9.17 3.39
C ALA A 435 -0.88 -9.45 4.62
N PRO A 436 -1.73 -10.51 4.65
CA PRO A 436 -2.50 -10.85 5.83
C PRO A 436 -1.64 -11.21 7.05
N LEU A 437 -0.45 -11.80 6.84
CA LEU A 437 0.51 -12.06 7.91
C LEU A 437 1.00 -10.75 8.53
N LEU A 438 1.43 -9.80 7.72
CA LEU A 438 1.91 -8.51 8.20
C LEU A 438 0.81 -7.76 8.98
N LEU A 439 -0.42 -7.77 8.47
CA LEU A 439 -1.57 -7.16 9.15
C LEU A 439 -1.87 -7.85 10.48
N GLY A 440 -1.83 -9.19 10.51
CA GLY A 440 -1.97 -9.95 11.75
C GLY A 440 -0.88 -9.60 12.76
N PHE A 441 0.36 -9.47 12.32
CA PHE A 441 1.49 -9.10 13.17
C PHE A 441 1.34 -7.70 13.78
N VAL A 442 0.97 -6.71 12.96
CA VAL A 442 0.81 -5.31 13.40
C VAL A 442 -0.42 -5.13 14.28
N LEU A 443 -1.54 -5.71 13.89
CA LEU A 443 -2.82 -5.55 14.61
C LEU A 443 -2.95 -6.48 15.83
N GLY A 444 -2.17 -7.57 15.90
CA GLY A 444 -2.25 -8.56 16.97
C GLY A 444 -2.06 -7.98 18.36
N PRO A 445 -0.94 -7.31 18.66
CA PRO A 445 -0.72 -6.69 19.98
C PRO A 445 -1.79 -5.66 20.32
N LEU A 446 -2.20 -4.84 19.36
CA LEU A 446 -3.25 -3.83 19.55
C LEU A 446 -4.62 -4.48 19.81
N LEU A 447 -4.92 -5.58 19.12
CA LEU A 447 -6.15 -6.35 19.30
C LEU A 447 -6.20 -6.95 20.73
N GLU A 448 -5.11 -7.56 21.17
CA GLU A 448 -5.01 -8.15 22.52
C GLU A 448 -5.13 -7.06 23.59
N GLU A 449 -4.40 -5.95 23.44
CA GLU A 449 -4.46 -4.85 24.38
C GLU A 449 -5.89 -4.29 24.54
N ASN A 450 -6.56 -4.01 23.40
CA ASN A 450 -7.90 -3.46 23.41
C ASN A 450 -8.94 -4.48 23.92
N LEU A 451 -8.79 -5.78 23.60
CA LEU A 451 -9.62 -6.83 24.18
C LEU A 451 -9.52 -6.86 25.72
N ARG A 452 -8.28 -6.92 26.22
CA ARG A 452 -8.03 -6.98 27.67
C ARG A 452 -8.52 -5.73 28.38
N ARG A 453 -8.23 -4.55 27.81
CA ARG A 453 -8.69 -3.27 28.37
C ARG A 453 -10.21 -3.16 28.39
N ALA A 454 -10.91 -3.59 27.33
CA ALA A 454 -12.37 -3.63 27.28
C ALA A 454 -12.94 -4.58 28.34
N MET A 455 -12.35 -5.78 28.50
CA MET A 455 -12.77 -6.74 29.52
C MET A 455 -12.53 -6.25 30.95
N ILE A 456 -11.42 -5.54 31.20
CA ILE A 456 -11.16 -4.93 32.52
C ILE A 456 -12.20 -3.83 32.82
N LEU A 457 -12.46 -2.95 31.85
CA LEU A 457 -13.44 -1.86 32.02
C LEU A 457 -14.88 -2.38 32.22
N SER A 458 -15.24 -3.49 31.56
CA SER A 458 -16.54 -4.15 31.71
C SER A 458 -16.63 -5.11 32.91
N ARG A 459 -15.57 -5.20 33.74
CA ARG A 459 -15.49 -6.13 34.86
C ARG A 459 -15.66 -7.60 34.48
N GLY A 460 -15.16 -7.97 33.29
CA GLY A 460 -15.25 -9.33 32.78
C GLY A 460 -16.53 -9.64 31.99
N ASP A 461 -17.38 -8.65 31.72
CA ASP A 461 -18.61 -8.84 30.95
C ASP A 461 -18.32 -8.73 29.42
N PRO A 462 -18.39 -9.85 28.67
CA PRO A 462 -18.13 -9.84 27.23
C PRO A 462 -19.30 -9.23 26.44
N THR A 463 -20.47 -9.01 27.04
CA THR A 463 -21.60 -8.37 26.34
C THR A 463 -21.29 -6.94 25.93
N THR A 464 -20.25 -6.32 26.52
CA THR A 464 -19.77 -4.98 26.16
C THR A 464 -19.52 -4.81 24.66
N PHE A 465 -19.09 -5.87 23.94
CA PHE A 465 -18.84 -5.82 22.51
C PHE A 465 -20.10 -5.75 21.65
N VAL A 466 -21.24 -6.22 22.17
CA VAL A 466 -22.53 -6.24 21.45
C VAL A 466 -23.53 -5.22 21.99
N THR A 467 -23.34 -4.72 23.21
CA THR A 467 -24.21 -3.70 23.81
C THR A 467 -23.81 -2.27 23.43
N ARG A 468 -22.54 -2.05 23.08
CA ARG A 468 -22.06 -0.75 22.59
C ARG A 468 -22.36 -0.61 21.08
N PRO A 469 -23.14 0.42 20.65
CA PRO A 469 -23.68 0.45 19.29
C PRO A 469 -22.61 0.42 18.18
N ILE A 470 -21.52 1.18 18.34
CA ILE A 470 -20.44 1.25 17.35
C ILE A 470 -19.72 -0.11 17.27
N SER A 471 -19.36 -0.70 18.42
CA SER A 471 -18.70 -1.99 18.48
C SER A 471 -19.57 -3.10 17.85
N ALA A 472 -20.85 -3.16 18.21
CA ALA A 472 -21.81 -4.11 17.64
C ALA A 472 -21.95 -3.97 16.12
N THR A 473 -22.02 -2.74 15.62
CA THR A 473 -22.11 -2.45 14.18
C THR A 473 -20.85 -2.94 13.46
N LEU A 474 -19.66 -2.67 14.00
CA LEU A 474 -18.40 -3.11 13.42
C LEU A 474 -18.31 -4.65 13.39
N LEU A 475 -18.68 -5.34 14.47
CA LEU A 475 -18.71 -6.80 14.49
C LEU A 475 -19.75 -7.37 13.52
N ALA A 476 -20.91 -6.75 13.39
CA ALA A 476 -21.91 -7.15 12.40
C ALA A 476 -21.37 -7.01 10.97
N ILE A 477 -20.63 -5.92 10.67
CA ILE A 477 -19.93 -5.74 9.39
C ILE A 477 -18.90 -6.85 9.18
N ALA A 478 -18.07 -7.16 10.17
CA ALA A 478 -17.08 -8.23 10.07
C ALA A 478 -17.73 -9.60 9.77
N VAL A 479 -18.81 -9.94 10.47
CA VAL A 479 -19.56 -11.17 10.21
C VAL A 479 -20.19 -11.17 8.81
N ALA A 480 -20.78 -10.07 8.38
CA ALA A 480 -21.34 -9.96 7.04
C ALA A 480 -20.28 -10.14 5.95
N VAL A 481 -19.09 -9.53 6.11
CA VAL A 481 -17.97 -9.70 5.17
C VAL A 481 -17.52 -11.17 5.15
N LEU A 482 -17.37 -11.82 6.30
CA LEU A 482 -17.02 -13.25 6.35
C LEU A 482 -18.06 -14.11 5.63
N ILE A 483 -19.34 -13.90 5.87
CA ILE A 483 -20.41 -14.64 5.20
C ILE A 483 -20.29 -14.47 3.67
N VAL A 484 -20.12 -13.24 3.21
CA VAL A 484 -19.98 -12.95 1.77
C VAL A 484 -18.77 -13.67 1.17
N VAL A 485 -17.64 -13.70 1.86
CA VAL A 485 -16.41 -14.34 1.41
C VAL A 485 -16.56 -15.86 1.26
N PHE A 486 -17.33 -16.49 2.12
CA PHE A 486 -17.58 -17.95 2.08
C PHE A 486 -18.73 -18.35 1.15
N LEU A 487 -19.47 -17.40 0.53
CA LEU A 487 -20.51 -17.73 -0.42
C LEU A 487 -19.93 -18.40 -1.68
N PRO A 488 -20.50 -19.53 -2.15
CA PRO A 488 -19.98 -20.25 -3.31
C PRO A 488 -19.92 -19.43 -4.61
N SER A 489 -20.87 -18.49 -4.78
CA SER A 489 -20.91 -17.57 -5.94
C SER A 489 -19.75 -16.59 -5.95
N VAL A 490 -19.34 -16.09 -4.78
CA VAL A 490 -18.21 -15.17 -4.64
C VAL A 490 -16.90 -15.92 -4.78
N LYS A 491 -16.81 -17.13 -4.22
CA LYS A 491 -15.64 -18.00 -4.33
C LYS A 491 -15.33 -18.32 -5.79
N LYS A 492 -16.34 -18.72 -6.59
CA LYS A 492 -16.17 -19.02 -8.00
C LYS A 492 -15.72 -17.81 -8.83
N LYS A 493 -16.35 -16.65 -8.62
CA LYS A 493 -15.95 -15.41 -9.30
C LYS A 493 -14.52 -14.97 -8.92
N ARG A 494 -14.13 -15.15 -7.67
CA ARG A 494 -12.81 -14.84 -7.18
C ARG A 494 -11.75 -15.75 -7.85
N GLU A 495 -12.00 -17.05 -7.94
CA GLU A 495 -11.14 -17.98 -8.65
C GLU A 495 -11.03 -17.63 -10.15
N GLU A 496 -12.11 -17.23 -10.81
CA GLU A 496 -12.10 -16.79 -12.21
C GLU A 496 -11.27 -15.51 -12.45
N VAL A 497 -11.37 -14.53 -11.57
CA VAL A 497 -10.63 -13.25 -11.68
C VAL A 497 -9.13 -13.45 -11.43
N PHE A 498 -8.74 -14.36 -10.54
CA PHE A 498 -7.34 -14.58 -10.16
C PHE A 498 -6.64 -15.76 -10.87
N VAL A 499 -7.37 -16.58 -11.64
CA VAL A 499 -6.77 -17.64 -12.49
C VAL A 499 -6.16 -17.06 -13.77
N GLU A 500 -6.61 -15.89 -14.23
CA GLU A 500 -5.97 -15.18 -15.37
C GLU A 500 -4.60 -14.58 -15.05
N GLU A 501 -4.15 -14.61 -13.79
CA GLU A 501 -2.85 -14.08 -13.31
C GLU A 501 -1.79 -15.18 -13.03
N ALA A 502 -2.05 -16.46 -13.36
CA ALA A 502 -1.14 -17.57 -13.02
C ALA A 502 -0.28 -18.02 -14.24
#